data_cbc36e162cec2038cf349463d05d3738
#
_entry.id   cbc36e162cec2038cf349463d05d3738
#
_cell.length_a   1.000
_cell.length_b   1.000
_cell.length_c   1.000
_cell.angle_alpha   90.00
_cell.angle_beta   90.00
_cell.angle_gamma   90.00
#
_symmetry.space_group_name_H-M   'P 1'
#
loop_
_entity.id
_entity.type
_entity.pdbx_description
1 polymer ?
#
loop_
_entity_poly.entity_id
_entity_poly.type
_entity_poly.pdbx_seq_one_letter_code
_entity_poly.pdbx_strand_id
1 'polypeptide(L)'
;MSYEQLLDALCPWLIAFKHKKMITFSIALVILVLGYFIYGRYISRMFGVDEKRATPAVTKNDGVDYIEMPTWKIFMIQFLNIAGLGPIFGAIMGAKFGTSSYLWIVFGTIFAGAVHDYLSGMVSLRNDGASLPQIVGKYLGKRTEKVMIAFTVLLMVLVVAVFVLQPAQLIAGMTPTKLNVYFWVVVIFAYYLIATILPIDKVIGNVYPLFGGALMFMAIGILVVLFIKQPALPEMWNGFGTKYEAGPIFPMMFISIACGAISGFHATQSPLMARCLKNERHGRPVFYGAMVVEGIVALIWAAAATAFFQEHGTNFTAAQVVDFICKDWLGILGGILAILGVIAAPITSGDTAMRSARLILADMLHMEQKSISKRLLLCAPLFIASLGLLVFSILNANGFTIIWRYFSWCNQTLSVFTLWAITVYLVLEKKNYFVTLLPALFMTCVVTTYICIAPEGFRLNETLSYVIGGVMTLAAMFLFAKWKNGLKFKA
;
A
#
# COMPACT_ATOMS: atom_id res chain seq x y z
N MET A 1 -45.88 19.43 -18.67
CA MET A 1 -45.05 18.28 -18.40
C MET A 1 -43.61 18.77 -18.47
N SER A 2 -42.85 18.66 -17.40
CA SER A 2 -41.47 19.11 -17.39
C SER A 2 -40.60 18.19 -18.27
N TYR A 3 -39.46 18.69 -18.75
CA TYR A 3 -38.50 17.90 -19.56
C TYR A 3 -38.10 16.60 -18.87
N GLU A 4 -38.03 16.61 -17.53
CA GLU A 4 -37.75 15.42 -16.70
C GLU A 4 -38.92 14.41 -16.77
N GLN A 5 -40.19 14.85 -16.73
CA GLN A 5 -41.34 13.98 -16.84
C GLN A 5 -41.46 13.32 -18.22
N LEU A 6 -40.97 13.98 -19.27
CA LEU A 6 -40.94 13.43 -20.64
C LEU A 6 -39.84 12.38 -20.80
N LEU A 7 -38.66 12.59 -20.20
CA LEU A 7 -37.56 11.62 -20.16
C LEU A 7 -37.94 10.36 -19.38
N ASP A 8 -38.63 10.51 -18.27
CA ASP A 8 -39.12 9.41 -17.44
C ASP A 8 -40.18 8.56 -18.16
N ALA A 9 -41.00 9.18 -19.01
CA ALA A 9 -42.02 8.47 -19.82
C ALA A 9 -41.43 7.73 -21.03
N LEU A 10 -40.29 8.19 -21.57
CA LEU A 10 -39.70 7.65 -22.79
C LEU A 10 -38.71 6.51 -22.59
N CYS A 11 -38.21 6.32 -21.37
CA CYS A 11 -37.17 5.32 -21.14
C CYS A 11 -37.28 4.66 -19.74
N PRO A 12 -38.16 3.62 -19.59
CA PRO A 12 -38.33 2.87 -18.34
C PRO A 12 -36.99 2.29 -17.77
N TRP A 13 -36.02 2.02 -18.65
CA TRP A 13 -34.70 1.60 -18.30
C TRP A 13 -33.88 2.68 -17.55
N LEU A 14 -34.03 3.94 -17.93
CA LEU A 14 -33.39 5.07 -17.24
C LEU A 14 -33.99 5.29 -15.85
N ILE A 15 -35.28 5.06 -15.65
CA ILE A 15 -35.93 5.10 -14.34
C ILE A 15 -35.43 3.99 -13.44
N ALA A 16 -35.28 2.77 -13.97
CA ALA A 16 -34.70 1.64 -13.24
C ALA A 16 -33.23 1.89 -12.83
N PHE A 17 -32.47 2.64 -13.64
CA PHE A 17 -31.11 3.08 -13.31
C PHE A 17 -31.07 4.22 -12.27
N LYS A 18 -32.03 5.16 -12.34
CA LYS A 18 -32.11 6.31 -11.41
C LYS A 18 -32.41 5.87 -9.95
N HIS A 19 -33.06 4.71 -9.77
CA HIS A 19 -33.33 4.11 -8.44
C HIS A 19 -32.32 3.07 -7.96
N LYS A 20 -31.35 2.67 -8.80
CA LYS A 20 -30.29 1.74 -8.39
C LYS A 20 -29.14 2.53 -7.75
N LYS A 21 -29.08 2.50 -6.44
CA LYS A 21 -27.95 3.03 -5.63
C LYS A 21 -26.75 2.09 -5.76
N MET A 22 -25.51 2.64 -5.73
CA MET A 22 -24.24 1.90 -5.67
C MET A 22 -23.84 1.10 -6.93
N ILE A 23 -24.26 1.52 -8.12
CA ILE A 23 -23.89 0.80 -9.36
C ILE A 23 -22.39 0.94 -9.63
N THR A 24 -21.85 2.16 -9.55
CA THR A 24 -20.42 2.42 -9.74
C THR A 24 -19.56 1.60 -8.78
N PHE A 25 -19.90 1.54 -7.50
CA PHE A 25 -19.22 0.72 -6.50
C PHE A 25 -19.27 -0.78 -6.86
N SER A 26 -20.44 -1.28 -7.21
CA SER A 26 -20.63 -2.71 -7.54
C SER A 26 -19.83 -3.10 -8.79
N ILE A 27 -19.84 -2.27 -9.84
CA ILE A 27 -19.03 -2.48 -11.05
C ILE A 27 -17.56 -2.43 -10.72
N ALA A 28 -17.10 -1.47 -9.92
CA ALA A 28 -15.72 -1.33 -9.46
C ALA A 28 -15.24 -2.60 -8.73
N LEU A 29 -16.05 -3.15 -7.84
CA LEU A 29 -15.77 -4.39 -7.13
C LEU A 29 -15.62 -5.58 -8.09
N VAL A 30 -16.54 -5.73 -9.03
CA VAL A 30 -16.49 -6.80 -10.04
C VAL A 30 -15.24 -6.66 -10.91
N ILE A 31 -14.88 -5.46 -11.35
CA ILE A 31 -13.68 -5.21 -12.16
C ILE A 31 -12.40 -5.60 -11.40
N LEU A 32 -12.30 -5.30 -10.10
CA LEU A 32 -11.16 -5.72 -9.27
C LEU A 32 -11.01 -7.25 -9.23
N VAL A 33 -12.13 -7.96 -9.01
CA VAL A 33 -12.12 -9.43 -9.00
C VAL A 33 -11.75 -10.00 -10.37
N LEU A 34 -12.34 -9.48 -11.44
CA LEU A 34 -12.01 -9.89 -12.81
C LEU A 34 -10.54 -9.57 -13.15
N GLY A 35 -10.00 -8.47 -12.65
CA GLY A 35 -8.60 -8.09 -12.79
C GLY A 35 -7.64 -9.17 -12.30
N TYR A 36 -7.93 -9.82 -11.17
CA TYR A 36 -7.16 -10.96 -10.69
C TYR A 36 -7.21 -12.16 -11.65
N PHE A 37 -8.39 -12.51 -12.13
CA PHE A 37 -8.55 -13.69 -12.97
C PHE A 37 -8.05 -13.49 -14.41
N ILE A 38 -8.22 -12.30 -14.97
CA ILE A 38 -7.87 -12.00 -16.37
C ILE A 38 -6.45 -11.46 -16.45
N TYR A 39 -6.23 -10.26 -15.89
CA TYR A 39 -4.95 -9.56 -16.04
C TYR A 39 -3.85 -10.18 -15.19
N GLY A 40 -4.16 -10.62 -13.97
CA GLY A 40 -3.20 -11.34 -13.13
C GLY A 40 -2.73 -12.67 -13.76
N ARG A 41 -3.62 -13.38 -14.49
CA ARG A 41 -3.23 -14.57 -15.26
C ARG A 41 -2.34 -14.20 -16.44
N TYR A 42 -2.65 -13.11 -17.14
CA TYR A 42 -1.80 -12.61 -18.22
C TYR A 42 -0.39 -12.26 -17.72
N ILE A 43 -0.27 -11.49 -16.64
CA ILE A 43 1.03 -11.09 -16.04
C ILE A 43 1.84 -12.32 -15.62
N SER A 44 1.22 -13.29 -14.97
CA SER A 44 1.89 -14.53 -14.55
C SER A 44 2.41 -15.36 -15.75
N ARG A 45 1.62 -15.47 -16.82
CA ARG A 45 2.04 -16.14 -18.06
C ARG A 45 3.16 -15.37 -18.78
N MET A 46 3.04 -14.04 -18.86
CA MET A 46 4.04 -13.16 -19.44
C MET A 46 5.38 -13.27 -18.69
N PHE A 47 5.34 -13.35 -17.36
CA PHE A 47 6.54 -13.55 -16.54
C PHE A 47 7.20 -14.91 -16.79
N GLY A 48 6.44 -15.94 -17.21
CA GLY A 48 6.94 -17.28 -17.48
C GLY A 48 7.35 -17.99 -16.19
N VAL A 49 6.34 -18.32 -15.37
CA VAL A 49 6.52 -19.10 -14.14
C VAL A 49 7.11 -20.47 -14.45
N ASP A 50 8.15 -20.86 -13.73
CA ASP A 50 8.81 -22.17 -13.82
C ASP A 50 8.58 -22.97 -12.53
N GLU A 51 7.68 -23.95 -12.60
CA GLU A 51 7.34 -24.79 -11.45
C GLU A 51 8.45 -25.75 -11.02
N LYS A 52 9.45 -25.99 -11.90
CA LYS A 52 10.58 -26.88 -11.62
C LYS A 52 11.76 -26.14 -10.97
N ARG A 53 11.75 -24.82 -11.01
CA ARG A 53 12.81 -24.00 -10.41
C ARG A 53 12.76 -24.11 -8.90
N ALA A 54 13.87 -24.55 -8.30
CA ALA A 54 14.03 -24.52 -6.85
C ALA A 54 14.03 -23.06 -6.33
N THR A 55 13.24 -22.80 -5.30
CA THR A 55 13.12 -21.47 -4.72
C THR A 55 14.13 -21.27 -3.57
N PRO A 56 14.42 -20.02 -3.19
CA PRO A 56 15.31 -19.73 -2.05
C PRO A 56 14.86 -20.39 -0.73
N ALA A 57 13.54 -20.55 -0.53
CA ALA A 57 12.99 -21.26 0.64
C ALA A 57 13.52 -22.68 0.78
N VAL A 58 13.79 -23.35 -0.36
CA VAL A 58 14.30 -24.73 -0.42
C VAL A 58 15.84 -24.75 -0.43
N THR A 59 16.48 -23.89 -1.27
CA THR A 59 17.93 -23.93 -1.49
C THR A 59 18.76 -23.25 -0.43
N LYS A 60 18.17 -22.29 0.29
CA LYS A 60 18.85 -21.46 1.30
C LYS A 60 18.18 -21.56 2.69
N ASN A 61 17.43 -22.62 2.94
CA ASN A 61 16.72 -22.77 4.23
C ASN A 61 17.68 -22.65 5.41
N ASP A 62 17.47 -21.62 6.24
CA ASP A 62 18.29 -21.31 7.43
C ASP A 62 17.49 -21.44 8.73
N GLY A 63 16.18 -21.73 8.63
CA GLY A 63 15.25 -21.81 9.77
C GLY A 63 14.96 -20.46 10.45
N VAL A 64 15.36 -19.32 9.84
CA VAL A 64 15.20 -17.98 10.42
C VAL A 64 14.49 -17.04 9.45
N ASP A 65 15.10 -16.75 8.30
CA ASP A 65 14.59 -15.84 7.28
C ASP A 65 14.18 -16.58 5.99
N TYR A 66 14.74 -17.77 5.76
CA TYR A 66 14.43 -18.66 4.64
C TYR A 66 13.76 -19.92 5.18
N ILE A 67 12.43 -19.96 5.16
CA ILE A 67 11.63 -21.03 5.75
C ILE A 67 10.51 -21.42 4.80
N GLU A 68 10.36 -22.72 4.54
CA GLU A 68 9.22 -23.19 3.77
C GLU A 68 7.91 -23.06 4.54
N MET A 69 6.95 -22.31 4.00
CA MET A 69 5.62 -22.16 4.60
C MET A 69 4.49 -22.58 3.65
N PRO A 70 3.30 -22.98 4.18
CA PRO A 70 2.10 -23.19 3.38
C PRO A 70 1.65 -21.90 2.67
N THR A 71 1.23 -21.99 1.41
CA THR A 71 0.84 -20.84 0.58
C THR A 71 -0.21 -19.96 1.21
N TRP A 72 -1.25 -20.53 1.83
CA TRP A 72 -2.30 -19.75 2.51
C TRP A 72 -1.75 -18.89 3.64
N LYS A 73 -0.78 -19.42 4.37
CA LYS A 73 -0.12 -18.72 5.48
C LYS A 73 0.72 -17.55 4.95
N ILE A 74 1.50 -17.80 3.87
CA ILE A 74 2.28 -16.73 3.22
C ILE A 74 1.35 -15.65 2.66
N PHE A 75 0.22 -16.04 2.05
CA PHE A 75 -0.79 -15.10 1.57
C PHE A 75 -1.33 -14.20 2.70
N MET A 76 -1.72 -14.80 3.83
CA MET A 76 -2.26 -14.04 4.98
C MET A 76 -1.21 -13.09 5.57
N ILE A 77 0.06 -13.55 5.65
CA ILE A 77 1.16 -12.70 6.13
C ILE A 77 1.43 -11.56 5.13
N GLN A 78 1.51 -11.87 3.83
CA GLN A 78 1.71 -10.85 2.80
C GLN A 78 0.57 -9.83 2.83
N PHE A 79 -0.68 -10.30 2.82
CA PHE A 79 -1.87 -9.44 2.89
C PHE A 79 -1.82 -8.52 4.11
N LEU A 80 -1.56 -9.06 5.30
CA LEU A 80 -1.51 -8.26 6.52
C LEU A 80 -0.34 -7.27 6.53
N ASN A 81 0.81 -7.66 5.96
CA ASN A 81 1.98 -6.79 5.87
C ASN A 81 1.74 -5.58 4.96
N ILE A 82 1.02 -5.77 3.86
CA ILE A 82 0.73 -4.69 2.91
C ILE A 82 -0.52 -3.90 3.33
N ALA A 83 -1.56 -4.56 3.83
CA ALA A 83 -2.82 -3.94 4.24
C ALA A 83 -2.75 -3.27 5.63
N GLY A 84 -1.72 -2.46 5.87
CA GLY A 84 -1.60 -1.64 7.07
C GLY A 84 -2.67 -0.55 7.17
N LEU A 85 -2.29 0.67 7.52
CA LEU A 85 -3.21 1.82 7.55
C LEU A 85 -3.57 2.33 6.15
N GLY A 86 -2.74 2.06 5.15
CA GLY A 86 -2.86 2.66 3.82
C GLY A 86 -4.19 2.41 3.12
N PRO A 87 -4.67 1.18 2.95
CA PRO A 87 -5.94 0.89 2.28
C PRO A 87 -7.17 1.35 3.07
N ILE A 88 -7.03 1.63 4.36
CA ILE A 88 -8.10 2.14 5.21
C ILE A 88 -8.06 3.66 5.25
N PHE A 89 -7.03 4.23 5.84
CA PHE A 89 -6.91 5.68 6.04
C PHE A 89 -6.70 6.44 4.74
N GLY A 90 -5.86 5.90 3.84
CA GLY A 90 -5.66 6.46 2.51
C GLY A 90 -6.95 6.46 1.69
N ALA A 91 -7.75 5.41 1.76
CA ALA A 91 -9.05 5.34 1.09
C ALA A 91 -10.08 6.32 1.70
N ILE A 92 -10.12 6.46 3.03
CA ILE A 92 -10.96 7.46 3.72
C ILE A 92 -10.58 8.88 3.27
N MET A 93 -9.28 9.20 3.24
CA MET A 93 -8.82 10.49 2.74
C MET A 93 -9.11 10.67 1.25
N GLY A 94 -8.95 9.60 0.48
CA GLY A 94 -9.25 9.54 -0.95
C GLY A 94 -10.74 9.73 -1.28
N ALA A 95 -11.64 9.33 -0.40
CA ALA A 95 -13.09 9.51 -0.57
C ALA A 95 -13.49 10.98 -0.72
N LYS A 96 -12.67 11.91 -0.21
CA LYS A 96 -12.87 13.36 -0.39
C LYS A 96 -12.74 13.81 -1.85
N PHE A 97 -12.11 13.00 -2.73
CA PHE A 97 -12.00 13.25 -4.17
C PHE A 97 -13.16 12.63 -5.00
N GLY A 98 -14.20 12.16 -4.32
CA GLY A 98 -15.40 11.62 -4.97
C GLY A 98 -15.13 10.31 -5.73
N THR A 99 -15.92 10.09 -6.82
CA THR A 99 -15.85 8.86 -7.63
C THR A 99 -14.52 8.67 -8.38
N SER A 100 -13.71 9.72 -8.55
CA SER A 100 -12.34 9.62 -9.08
C SER A 100 -11.48 8.67 -8.26
N SER A 101 -11.70 8.60 -6.94
CA SER A 101 -11.01 7.68 -6.05
C SER A 101 -11.24 6.22 -6.41
N TYR A 102 -12.47 5.84 -6.81
CA TYR A 102 -12.79 4.47 -7.22
C TYR A 102 -12.04 4.07 -8.50
N LEU A 103 -11.92 5.00 -9.46
CA LEU A 103 -11.14 4.74 -10.68
C LEU A 103 -9.69 4.46 -10.35
N TRP A 104 -9.08 5.30 -9.51
CA TRP A 104 -7.68 5.10 -9.13
C TRP A 104 -7.48 3.82 -8.31
N ILE A 105 -8.36 3.53 -7.35
CA ILE A 105 -8.29 2.28 -6.59
C ILE A 105 -8.38 1.08 -7.54
N VAL A 106 -9.34 1.06 -8.46
CA VAL A 106 -9.56 -0.10 -9.35
C VAL A 106 -8.42 -0.26 -10.36
N PHE A 107 -8.19 0.77 -11.17
CA PHE A 107 -7.21 0.67 -12.27
C PHE A 107 -5.78 0.75 -11.76
N GLY A 108 -5.52 1.54 -10.72
CA GLY A 108 -4.24 1.59 -10.03
C GLY A 108 -3.86 0.24 -9.43
N THR A 109 -4.80 -0.42 -8.74
CA THR A 109 -4.57 -1.77 -8.19
C THR A 109 -4.27 -2.78 -9.29
N ILE A 110 -5.10 -2.86 -10.34
CA ILE A 110 -4.97 -3.91 -11.37
C ILE A 110 -3.71 -3.71 -12.21
N PHE A 111 -3.48 -2.49 -12.73
CA PHE A 111 -2.46 -2.24 -13.75
C PHE A 111 -1.13 -1.72 -13.19
N ALA A 112 -1.14 -1.19 -11.97
CA ALA A 112 0.07 -0.68 -11.33
C ALA A 112 0.43 -1.49 -10.07
N GLY A 113 -0.39 -1.46 -9.02
CA GLY A 113 -0.04 -2.04 -7.72
C GLY A 113 0.15 -3.56 -7.74
N ALA A 114 -0.80 -4.31 -8.28
CA ALA A 114 -0.71 -5.76 -8.31
C ALA A 114 0.38 -6.26 -9.27
N VAL A 115 0.66 -5.50 -10.34
CA VAL A 115 1.81 -5.77 -11.23
C VAL A 115 3.13 -5.49 -10.49
N HIS A 116 3.21 -4.35 -9.80
CA HIS A 116 4.35 -3.96 -8.99
C HIS A 116 4.67 -5.01 -7.92
N ASP A 117 3.66 -5.43 -7.15
CA ASP A 117 3.84 -6.38 -6.04
C ASP A 117 4.20 -7.78 -6.55
N TYR A 118 3.50 -8.24 -7.58
CA TYR A 118 3.79 -9.53 -8.19
C TYR A 118 5.20 -9.59 -8.76
N LEU A 119 5.58 -8.62 -9.57
CA LEU A 119 6.88 -8.63 -10.21
C LEU A 119 8.01 -8.35 -9.24
N SER A 120 7.83 -7.48 -8.24
CA SER A 120 8.85 -7.26 -7.19
C SER A 120 9.11 -8.53 -6.39
N GLY A 121 8.06 -9.26 -5.99
CA GLY A 121 8.18 -10.54 -5.30
C GLY A 121 8.83 -11.62 -6.17
N MET A 122 8.42 -11.77 -7.42
CA MET A 122 8.96 -12.78 -8.33
C MET A 122 10.39 -12.47 -8.79
N VAL A 123 10.73 -11.19 -8.99
CA VAL A 123 12.12 -10.80 -9.29
C VAL A 123 13.01 -11.03 -8.08
N SER A 124 12.55 -10.72 -6.87
CA SER A 124 13.26 -11.05 -5.63
C SER A 124 13.48 -12.57 -5.51
N LEU A 125 12.45 -13.37 -5.72
CA LEU A 125 12.53 -14.83 -5.69
C LEU A 125 13.59 -15.37 -6.67
N ARG A 126 13.64 -14.85 -7.89
CA ARG A 126 14.65 -15.24 -8.92
C ARG A 126 16.05 -14.66 -8.67
N ASN A 127 16.17 -13.71 -7.76
CA ASN A 127 17.43 -13.15 -7.28
C ASN A 127 17.69 -13.58 -5.83
N ASP A 128 17.42 -14.84 -5.50
CA ASP A 128 17.77 -15.44 -4.21
C ASP A 128 17.15 -14.77 -2.97
N GLY A 129 15.97 -14.16 -3.13
CA GLY A 129 15.32 -13.41 -2.07
C GLY A 129 15.98 -12.04 -1.80
N ALA A 130 16.64 -11.46 -2.81
CA ALA A 130 17.30 -10.16 -2.70
C ALA A 130 16.34 -9.06 -2.27
N SER A 131 16.81 -8.14 -1.43
CA SER A 131 16.07 -6.96 -0.98
C SER A 131 15.82 -5.98 -2.14
N LEU A 132 14.83 -5.11 -1.98
CA LEU A 132 14.51 -4.11 -3.00
C LEU A 132 15.70 -3.23 -3.39
N PRO A 133 16.50 -2.66 -2.48
CA PRO A 133 17.67 -1.88 -2.87
C PRO A 133 18.70 -2.69 -3.67
N GLN A 134 18.93 -3.96 -3.34
CA GLN A 134 19.83 -4.83 -4.10
C GLN A 134 19.33 -5.06 -5.54
N ILE A 135 18.03 -5.25 -5.71
CA ILE A 135 17.39 -5.36 -7.04
C ILE A 135 17.58 -4.07 -7.82
N VAL A 136 17.29 -2.92 -7.21
CA VAL A 136 17.49 -1.61 -7.82
C VAL A 136 18.97 -1.41 -8.19
N GLY A 137 19.89 -1.77 -7.31
CA GLY A 137 21.33 -1.71 -7.56
C GLY A 137 21.78 -2.56 -8.74
N LYS A 138 21.22 -3.76 -8.88
CA LYS A 138 21.51 -4.68 -9.97
C LYS A 138 21.06 -4.15 -11.33
N TYR A 139 19.88 -3.54 -11.41
CA TYR A 139 19.26 -3.14 -12.69
C TYR A 139 19.42 -1.64 -13.03
N LEU A 140 19.48 -0.76 -12.03
CA LEU A 140 19.62 0.70 -12.22
C LEU A 140 20.99 1.25 -11.79
N GLY A 141 21.87 0.41 -11.25
CA GLY A 141 23.24 0.74 -10.90
C GLY A 141 23.44 1.13 -9.43
N LYS A 142 24.70 1.05 -8.99
CA LYS A 142 25.12 1.22 -7.59
C LYS A 142 24.84 2.60 -6.98
N ARG A 143 24.80 3.66 -7.79
CA ARG A 143 24.44 5.01 -7.29
C ARG A 143 22.96 5.06 -6.91
N THR A 144 22.09 4.49 -7.76
CA THR A 144 20.65 4.41 -7.50
C THR A 144 20.36 3.51 -6.28
N GLU A 145 21.12 2.42 -6.08
CA GLU A 145 21.03 1.57 -4.89
C GLU A 145 21.22 2.38 -3.59
N LYS A 146 22.25 3.24 -3.52
CA LYS A 146 22.51 4.07 -2.34
C LYS A 146 21.38 5.05 -2.05
N VAL A 147 20.84 5.69 -3.09
CA VAL A 147 19.66 6.56 -2.98
C VAL A 147 18.47 5.77 -2.49
N MET A 148 18.25 4.57 -3.05
CA MET A 148 17.15 3.70 -2.66
C MET A 148 17.25 3.24 -1.20
N ILE A 149 18.44 2.90 -0.71
CA ILE A 149 18.66 2.55 0.69
C ILE A 149 18.23 3.72 1.59
N ALA A 150 18.69 4.94 1.28
CA ALA A 150 18.33 6.13 2.07
C ALA A 150 16.82 6.37 2.11
N PHE A 151 16.14 6.31 0.95
CA PHE A 151 14.68 6.44 0.88
C PHE A 151 13.96 5.32 1.61
N THR A 152 14.43 4.07 1.49
CA THR A 152 13.81 2.93 2.15
C THR A 152 13.94 3.05 3.68
N VAL A 153 15.12 3.39 4.18
CA VAL A 153 15.33 3.59 5.61
C VAL A 153 14.49 4.75 6.14
N LEU A 154 14.44 5.87 5.42
CA LEU A 154 13.57 7.01 5.76
C LEU A 154 12.10 6.57 5.83
N LEU A 155 11.63 5.85 4.81
CA LEU A 155 10.25 5.35 4.79
C LEU A 155 9.97 4.45 5.99
N MET A 156 10.87 3.52 6.34
CA MET A 156 10.66 2.61 7.47
C MET A 156 10.57 3.37 8.81
N VAL A 157 11.39 4.40 9.00
CA VAL A 157 11.32 5.26 10.19
C VAL A 157 9.98 6.02 10.26
N LEU A 158 9.50 6.56 9.13
CA LEU A 158 8.19 7.21 9.04
C LEU A 158 7.04 6.24 9.29
N VAL A 159 7.12 5.02 8.73
CA VAL A 159 6.13 3.94 8.96
C VAL A 159 5.96 3.67 10.44
N VAL A 160 7.07 3.51 11.17
CA VAL A 160 7.00 3.22 12.61
C VAL A 160 6.31 4.34 13.37
N ALA A 161 6.64 5.61 13.09
CA ALA A 161 5.98 6.74 13.76
C ALA A 161 4.47 6.76 13.52
N VAL A 162 4.04 6.52 12.27
CA VAL A 162 2.62 6.49 11.89
C VAL A 162 1.92 5.26 12.48
N PHE A 163 2.54 4.08 12.40
CA PHE A 163 1.94 2.79 12.76
C PHE A 163 2.02 2.48 14.27
N VAL A 164 2.67 3.33 15.07
CA VAL A 164 2.57 3.34 16.53
C VAL A 164 1.44 4.25 16.99
N LEU A 165 1.38 5.49 16.45
CA LEU A 165 0.47 6.50 16.97
C LEU A 165 -1.01 6.18 16.70
N GLN A 166 -1.33 5.72 15.49
CA GLN A 166 -2.73 5.47 15.12
C GLN A 166 -3.38 4.30 15.90
N PRO A 167 -2.76 3.12 16.01
CA PRO A 167 -3.27 2.08 16.90
C PRO A 167 -3.37 2.53 18.35
N ALA A 168 -2.38 3.29 18.84
CA ALA A 168 -2.42 3.81 20.21
C ALA A 168 -3.63 4.73 20.47
N GLN A 169 -3.99 5.57 19.50
CA GLN A 169 -5.17 6.41 19.58
C GLN A 169 -6.48 5.61 19.57
N LEU A 170 -6.57 4.60 18.68
CA LEU A 170 -7.75 3.72 18.62
C LEU A 170 -7.93 2.92 19.91
N ILE A 171 -6.86 2.31 20.43
CA ILE A 171 -6.92 1.53 21.67
C ILE A 171 -7.26 2.42 22.87
N ALA A 172 -6.67 3.62 22.95
CA ALA A 172 -6.96 4.56 24.02
C ALA A 172 -8.45 4.99 24.05
N GLY A 173 -9.10 5.10 22.87
CA GLY A 173 -10.54 5.35 22.77
C GLY A 173 -11.43 4.19 23.25
N MET A 174 -10.87 2.98 23.40
CA MET A 174 -11.58 1.76 23.85
C MET A 174 -11.26 1.39 25.29
N THR A 175 -10.27 2.02 25.91
CA THR A 175 -9.78 1.66 27.27
C THR A 175 -10.06 2.76 28.26
N PRO A 176 -10.06 2.45 29.58
CA PRO A 176 -10.26 3.46 30.61
C PRO A 176 -9.27 4.63 30.52
N THR A 177 -9.68 5.84 30.89
CA THR A 177 -8.92 7.08 30.78
C THR A 177 -7.51 7.05 31.39
N LYS A 178 -7.26 6.16 32.35
CA LYS A 178 -5.91 5.93 32.93
C LYS A 178 -4.94 5.31 31.92
N LEU A 179 -5.43 4.55 30.94
CA LEU A 179 -4.65 3.95 29.85
C LEU A 179 -4.74 4.87 28.62
N ASN A 180 -4.12 6.02 28.72
CA ASN A 180 -4.16 7.05 27.68
C ASN A 180 -3.28 6.70 26.46
N VAL A 181 -3.28 7.58 25.47
CA VAL A 181 -2.49 7.38 24.22
C VAL A 181 -1.00 7.18 24.51
N TYR A 182 -0.42 7.92 25.47
CA TYR A 182 1.01 7.79 25.79
C TYR A 182 1.36 6.41 26.33
N PHE A 183 0.51 5.83 27.17
CA PHE A 183 0.68 4.46 27.67
C PHE A 183 0.73 3.47 26.50
N TRP A 184 -0.22 3.54 25.57
CA TRP A 184 -0.30 2.62 24.44
C TRP A 184 0.83 2.83 23.42
N VAL A 185 1.29 4.07 23.23
CA VAL A 185 2.49 4.38 22.44
C VAL A 185 3.70 3.63 22.99
N VAL A 186 3.93 3.68 24.32
CA VAL A 186 5.04 2.98 24.95
C VAL A 186 4.91 1.46 24.79
N VAL A 187 3.73 0.91 25.00
CA VAL A 187 3.48 -0.54 24.85
C VAL A 187 3.74 -1.02 23.43
N ILE A 188 3.21 -0.34 22.41
CA ILE A 188 3.38 -0.73 20.99
C ILE A 188 4.84 -0.55 20.57
N PHE A 189 5.49 0.53 20.98
CA PHE A 189 6.89 0.76 20.68
C PHE A 189 7.81 -0.29 21.32
N ALA A 190 7.56 -0.67 22.57
CA ALA A 190 8.26 -1.77 23.24
C ALA A 190 8.05 -3.11 22.54
N TYR A 191 6.81 -3.37 22.06
CA TYR A 191 6.53 -4.55 21.23
C TYR A 191 7.41 -4.57 19.97
N TYR A 192 7.53 -3.45 19.25
CA TYR A 192 8.36 -3.37 18.04
C TYR A 192 9.83 -3.67 18.33
N LEU A 193 10.35 -3.16 19.45
CA LEU A 193 11.72 -3.48 19.89
C LEU A 193 11.91 -4.99 20.08
N ILE A 194 11.01 -5.63 20.80
CA ILE A 194 11.06 -7.06 21.09
C ILE A 194 10.90 -7.87 19.79
N ALA A 195 9.90 -7.56 18.98
CA ALA A 195 9.57 -8.29 17.77
C ALA A 195 10.69 -8.20 16.72
N THR A 196 11.39 -7.05 16.61
CA THR A 196 12.50 -6.86 15.66
C THR A 196 13.71 -7.74 16.01
N ILE A 197 13.88 -8.13 17.28
CA ILE A 197 14.99 -8.96 17.76
C ILE A 197 14.66 -10.44 17.61
N LEU A 198 13.40 -10.86 17.75
CA LEU A 198 12.97 -12.25 17.73
C LEU A 198 12.96 -12.86 16.30
N PRO A 199 13.10 -14.20 16.16
CA PRO A 199 12.92 -14.90 14.89
C PRO A 199 11.51 -14.72 14.30
N ILE A 200 11.43 -14.70 12.95
CA ILE A 200 10.18 -14.46 12.21
C ILE A 200 9.09 -15.49 12.52
N ASP A 201 9.44 -16.77 12.60
CA ASP A 201 8.47 -17.88 12.70
C ASP A 201 7.65 -17.88 13.98
N LYS A 202 8.25 -17.44 15.10
CA LYS A 202 7.61 -17.49 16.43
C LYS A 202 6.52 -16.42 16.61
N VAL A 203 6.71 -15.22 16.07
CA VAL A 203 5.77 -14.10 16.22
C VAL A 203 4.84 -14.02 15.01
N ILE A 204 5.42 -13.91 13.81
CA ILE A 204 4.69 -13.69 12.56
C ILE A 204 3.89 -14.93 12.15
N GLY A 205 4.48 -16.10 12.27
CA GLY A 205 3.90 -17.32 11.74
C GLY A 205 2.60 -17.77 12.38
N ASN A 206 2.35 -17.47 13.65
CA ASN A 206 1.18 -17.97 14.39
C ASN A 206 0.11 -16.91 14.67
N VAL A 207 0.53 -15.67 14.90
CA VAL A 207 -0.36 -14.57 15.31
C VAL A 207 -0.95 -13.83 14.09
N TYR A 208 -0.16 -13.65 13.04
CA TYR A 208 -0.60 -12.90 11.86
C TYR A 208 -1.81 -13.48 11.11
N PRO A 209 -1.95 -14.81 10.92
CA PRO A 209 -3.16 -15.33 10.29
C PRO A 209 -4.45 -14.99 11.03
N LEU A 210 -4.40 -14.91 12.37
CA LEU A 210 -5.55 -14.52 13.18
C LEU A 210 -5.91 -13.03 12.92
N PHE A 211 -4.93 -12.16 12.92
CA PHE A 211 -5.11 -10.73 12.67
C PHE A 211 -5.57 -10.44 11.24
N GLY A 212 -5.00 -11.15 10.26
CA GLY A 212 -5.48 -11.08 8.88
C GLY A 212 -6.93 -11.54 8.74
N GLY A 213 -7.32 -12.59 9.47
CA GLY A 213 -8.72 -13.03 9.57
C GLY A 213 -9.64 -11.95 10.16
N ALA A 214 -9.22 -11.25 11.22
CA ALA A 214 -9.99 -10.16 11.82
C ALA A 214 -10.15 -8.98 10.84
N LEU A 215 -9.09 -8.62 10.11
CA LEU A 215 -9.14 -7.57 9.07
C LEU A 215 -10.07 -7.94 7.92
N MET A 216 -10.03 -9.20 7.46
CA MET A 216 -10.96 -9.69 6.44
C MET A 216 -12.40 -9.73 6.95
N PHE A 217 -12.63 -10.14 8.19
CA PHE A 217 -13.95 -10.10 8.82
C PHE A 217 -14.53 -8.69 8.84
N MET A 218 -13.72 -7.69 9.22
CA MET A 218 -14.10 -6.29 9.18
C MET A 218 -14.51 -5.85 7.76
N ALA A 219 -13.66 -6.14 6.77
CA ALA A 219 -13.90 -5.72 5.39
C ALA A 219 -15.20 -6.37 4.83
N ILE A 220 -15.39 -7.67 5.06
CA ILE A 220 -16.60 -8.40 4.65
C ILE A 220 -17.82 -7.86 5.41
N GLY A 221 -17.71 -7.60 6.70
CA GLY A 221 -18.80 -7.06 7.52
C GLY A 221 -19.26 -5.69 7.00
N ILE A 222 -18.33 -4.76 6.74
CA ILE A 222 -18.65 -3.44 6.17
C ILE A 222 -19.25 -3.58 4.77
N LEU A 223 -18.72 -4.48 3.93
CA LEU A 223 -19.26 -4.75 2.60
C LEU A 223 -20.72 -5.23 2.66
N VAL A 224 -21.02 -6.17 3.56
CA VAL A 224 -22.40 -6.67 3.76
C VAL A 224 -23.31 -5.55 4.22
N VAL A 225 -22.88 -4.72 5.16
CA VAL A 225 -23.68 -3.57 5.62
C VAL A 225 -23.88 -2.52 4.53
N LEU A 226 -22.88 -2.26 3.67
CA LEU A 226 -23.04 -1.40 2.49
C LEU A 226 -24.18 -1.89 1.58
N PHE A 227 -24.24 -3.20 1.31
CA PHE A 227 -25.33 -3.77 0.48
C PHE A 227 -26.69 -3.81 1.18
N ILE A 228 -26.73 -3.86 2.52
CA ILE A 228 -27.97 -3.80 3.30
C ILE A 228 -28.49 -2.36 3.40
N LYS A 229 -27.63 -1.43 3.83
CA LYS A 229 -27.98 0.00 4.01
C LYS A 229 -28.19 0.73 2.67
N GLN A 230 -27.53 0.30 1.61
CA GLN A 230 -27.56 0.92 0.27
C GLN A 230 -27.46 2.46 0.32
N PRO A 231 -26.42 3.03 0.90
CA PRO A 231 -26.28 4.49 0.99
C PRO A 231 -26.27 5.10 -0.42
N ALA A 232 -26.73 6.34 -0.53
CA ALA A 232 -26.76 7.07 -1.80
C ALA A 232 -25.34 7.51 -2.21
N LEU A 233 -24.51 6.56 -2.67
CA LEU A 233 -23.17 6.88 -3.16
C LEU A 233 -23.25 7.68 -4.48
N PRO A 234 -22.29 8.61 -4.70
CA PRO A 234 -22.19 9.31 -5.97
C PRO A 234 -21.83 8.34 -7.09
N GLU A 235 -22.50 8.49 -8.22
CA GLU A 235 -22.27 7.67 -9.40
C GLU A 235 -21.39 8.40 -10.42
N MET A 236 -20.62 7.67 -11.23
CA MET A 236 -19.67 8.26 -12.19
C MET A 236 -20.32 9.18 -13.22
N TRP A 237 -21.55 8.87 -13.66
CA TRP A 237 -22.28 9.69 -14.61
C TRP A 237 -22.83 11.01 -14.02
N ASN A 238 -22.77 11.18 -12.70
CA ASN A 238 -23.10 12.44 -12.02
C ASN A 238 -21.88 13.38 -11.90
N GLY A 239 -20.75 13.01 -12.51
CA GLY A 239 -19.49 13.75 -12.53
C GLY A 239 -18.40 13.14 -11.68
N PHE A 240 -17.15 13.48 -12.02
CA PHE A 240 -15.95 13.01 -11.33
C PHE A 240 -15.48 14.00 -10.24
N GLY A 241 -16.22 15.08 -10.05
CA GLY A 241 -15.84 16.14 -9.15
C GLY A 241 -15.91 15.74 -7.68
N THR A 242 -15.11 16.41 -6.86
CA THR A 242 -15.25 16.37 -5.41
C THR A 242 -16.28 17.39 -4.98
N LYS A 243 -17.11 17.03 -4.00
CA LYS A 243 -17.98 17.99 -3.28
C LYS A 243 -17.24 18.65 -2.12
N TYR A 244 -15.99 18.25 -1.87
CA TYR A 244 -15.21 18.62 -0.70
C TYR A 244 -13.92 19.31 -1.11
N GLU A 245 -13.44 20.25 -0.31
CA GLU A 245 -12.16 20.94 -0.52
C GLU A 245 -10.99 19.99 -0.21
N ALA A 246 -10.61 19.17 -1.19
CA ALA A 246 -9.52 18.20 -1.08
C ALA A 246 -8.26 18.60 -1.87
N GLY A 247 -8.31 19.73 -2.59
CA GLY A 247 -7.27 20.16 -3.52
C GLY A 247 -7.43 19.52 -4.91
N PRO A 248 -6.48 19.76 -5.83
CA PRO A 248 -6.53 19.23 -7.19
C PRO A 248 -6.45 17.69 -7.17
N ILE A 249 -7.27 17.03 -8.02
CA ILE A 249 -7.26 15.57 -8.15
C ILE A 249 -5.84 15.07 -8.47
N PHE A 250 -5.20 15.69 -9.47
CA PHE A 250 -3.80 15.40 -9.79
C PHE A 250 -2.89 16.48 -9.17
N PRO A 251 -1.87 16.13 -8.40
CA PRO A 251 -1.43 14.77 -8.03
C PRO A 251 -1.97 14.29 -6.66
N MET A 252 -2.78 15.12 -5.95
CA MET A 252 -3.09 14.93 -4.52
C MET A 252 -3.81 13.62 -4.21
N MET A 253 -4.81 13.24 -5.02
CA MET A 253 -5.54 11.99 -4.85
C MET A 253 -4.62 10.77 -4.96
N PHE A 254 -3.70 10.77 -5.93
CA PHE A 254 -2.79 9.65 -6.19
C PHE A 254 -1.79 9.42 -5.06
N ILE A 255 -1.42 10.48 -4.35
CA ILE A 255 -0.58 10.38 -3.15
C ILE A 255 -1.43 9.99 -1.93
N SER A 256 -2.64 10.53 -1.77
CA SER A 256 -3.52 10.24 -0.62
C SER A 256 -3.94 8.78 -0.56
N ILE A 257 -4.29 8.16 -1.70
CA ILE A 257 -4.73 6.76 -1.81
C ILE A 257 -3.52 5.79 -1.93
N ALA A 258 -2.34 6.21 -1.63
CA ALA A 258 -1.11 5.48 -1.86
C ALA A 258 -1.26 3.93 -1.83
N CYS A 259 -1.33 3.33 -0.66
CA CYS A 259 -1.30 1.87 -0.54
C CYS A 259 -2.51 1.15 -1.18
N GLY A 260 -3.69 1.76 -1.16
CA GLY A 260 -4.90 1.14 -1.74
C GLY A 260 -4.91 1.01 -3.27
N ALA A 261 -3.90 1.53 -3.96
CA ALA A 261 -3.76 1.43 -5.41
C ALA A 261 -2.37 0.98 -5.85
N ILE A 262 -1.30 1.54 -5.29
CA ILE A 262 0.09 1.13 -5.50
C ILE A 262 0.95 1.61 -4.33
N SER A 263 1.94 0.82 -3.89
CA SER A 263 2.77 1.17 -2.73
C SER A 263 4.19 0.64 -2.86
N GLY A 264 5.16 1.53 -2.74
CA GLY A 264 6.58 1.15 -2.70
C GLY A 264 6.96 0.41 -1.41
N PHE A 265 6.22 0.61 -0.32
CA PHE A 265 6.39 -0.15 0.91
C PHE A 265 6.20 -1.65 0.68
N HIS A 266 5.25 -2.06 -0.17
CA HIS A 266 5.00 -3.46 -0.50
C HIS A 266 6.23 -4.16 -1.08
N ALA A 267 7.01 -3.48 -1.92
CA ALA A 267 8.24 -4.04 -2.48
C ALA A 267 9.35 -4.25 -1.44
N THR A 268 9.22 -3.66 -0.25
CA THR A 268 10.12 -3.96 0.88
C THR A 268 9.68 -5.20 1.65
N GLN A 269 8.40 -5.57 1.58
CA GLN A 269 7.80 -6.73 2.25
C GLN A 269 7.83 -7.98 1.37
N SER A 270 7.61 -7.83 0.07
CA SER A 270 7.58 -8.94 -0.89
C SER A 270 8.83 -9.83 -0.88
N PRO A 271 10.07 -9.31 -0.71
CA PRO A 271 11.26 -10.16 -0.57
C PRO A 271 11.23 -11.08 0.65
N LEU A 272 10.65 -10.66 1.77
CA LEU A 272 10.51 -11.51 2.96
C LEU A 272 9.64 -12.72 2.65
N MET A 273 8.55 -12.51 1.92
CA MET A 273 7.64 -13.58 1.53
C MET A 273 8.19 -14.43 0.39
N ALA A 274 8.98 -13.86 -0.51
CA ALA A 274 9.69 -14.60 -1.57
C ALA A 274 10.66 -15.64 -1.00
N ARG A 275 11.28 -15.35 0.16
CA ARG A 275 12.15 -16.27 0.90
C ARG A 275 11.40 -17.46 1.52
N CYS A 276 10.07 -17.43 1.54
CA CYS A 276 9.23 -18.45 2.17
C CYS A 276 8.44 -19.28 1.16
N LEU A 277 8.41 -18.89 -0.12
CA LEU A 277 7.66 -19.56 -1.18
C LEU A 277 8.32 -20.85 -1.63
N LYS A 278 7.57 -21.98 -1.60
CA LYS A 278 8.03 -23.28 -2.05
C LYS A 278 8.12 -23.43 -3.56
N ASN A 279 7.28 -22.71 -4.31
CA ASN A 279 7.17 -22.84 -5.76
C ASN A 279 6.73 -21.52 -6.40
N GLU A 280 7.28 -21.20 -7.59
CA GLU A 280 6.96 -19.97 -8.34
C GLU A 280 5.46 -19.83 -8.67
N ARG A 281 4.71 -20.94 -8.85
CA ARG A 281 3.26 -20.92 -9.15
C ARG A 281 2.44 -20.23 -8.08
N HIS A 282 2.92 -20.20 -6.83
CA HIS A 282 2.25 -19.58 -5.71
C HIS A 282 2.47 -18.06 -5.64
N GLY A 283 3.36 -17.51 -6.46
CA GLY A 283 3.60 -16.06 -6.50
C GLY A 283 2.38 -15.24 -6.89
N ARG A 284 1.55 -15.72 -7.85
CA ARG A 284 0.35 -15.00 -8.26
C ARG A 284 -0.68 -14.83 -7.13
N PRO A 285 -1.13 -15.89 -6.44
CA PRO A 285 -2.06 -15.69 -5.32
C PRO A 285 -1.43 -14.88 -4.18
N VAL A 286 -0.16 -15.07 -3.87
CA VAL A 286 0.50 -14.41 -2.74
C VAL A 286 0.73 -12.93 -3.00
N PHE A 287 1.30 -12.53 -4.14
CA PHE A 287 1.66 -11.13 -4.38
C PHE A 287 0.56 -10.38 -5.13
N TYR A 288 0.16 -10.85 -6.31
CA TYR A 288 -0.88 -10.21 -7.10
C TYR A 288 -2.24 -10.28 -6.38
N GLY A 289 -2.56 -11.45 -5.82
CA GLY A 289 -3.82 -11.70 -5.12
C GLY A 289 -3.96 -10.87 -3.85
N ALA A 290 -2.91 -10.79 -3.02
CA ALA A 290 -2.95 -9.98 -1.81
C ALA A 290 -3.19 -8.50 -2.12
N MET A 291 -2.54 -7.94 -3.16
CA MET A 291 -2.75 -6.55 -3.58
C MET A 291 -4.17 -6.31 -4.11
N VAL A 292 -4.76 -7.27 -4.84
CA VAL A 292 -6.16 -7.13 -5.28
C VAL A 292 -7.12 -7.15 -4.08
N VAL A 293 -6.89 -8.02 -3.09
CA VAL A 293 -7.70 -8.04 -1.86
C VAL A 293 -7.54 -6.72 -1.09
N GLU A 294 -6.33 -6.17 -1.03
CA GLU A 294 -6.09 -4.85 -0.45
C GLU A 294 -6.85 -3.73 -1.19
N GLY A 295 -6.85 -3.74 -2.53
CA GLY A 295 -7.65 -2.82 -3.35
C GLY A 295 -9.15 -2.95 -3.10
N ILE A 296 -9.66 -4.16 -2.86
CA ILE A 296 -11.05 -4.39 -2.45
C ILE A 296 -11.32 -3.77 -1.08
N VAL A 297 -10.44 -3.93 -0.11
CA VAL A 297 -10.55 -3.29 1.21
C VAL A 297 -10.56 -1.77 1.07
N ALA A 298 -9.67 -1.21 0.25
CA ALA A 298 -9.63 0.22 -0.02
C ALA A 298 -10.92 0.74 -0.68
N LEU A 299 -11.48 -0.01 -1.64
CA LEU A 299 -12.74 0.35 -2.29
C LEU A 299 -13.92 0.34 -1.30
N ILE A 300 -13.98 -0.66 -0.42
CA ILE A 300 -14.99 -0.74 0.65
C ILE A 300 -14.90 0.47 1.57
N TRP A 301 -13.68 0.82 2.03
CA TRP A 301 -13.48 1.97 2.91
C TRP A 301 -13.74 3.31 2.22
N ALA A 302 -13.39 3.45 0.93
CA ALA A 302 -13.73 4.64 0.15
C ALA A 302 -15.25 4.82 0.05
N ALA A 303 -16.00 3.74 -0.17
CA ALA A 303 -17.45 3.77 -0.22
C ALA A 303 -18.08 4.09 1.15
N ALA A 304 -17.63 3.41 2.20
CA ALA A 304 -18.11 3.64 3.56
C ALA A 304 -17.82 5.06 4.06
N ALA A 305 -16.62 5.58 3.79
CA ALA A 305 -16.24 6.95 4.12
C ALA A 305 -17.02 7.99 3.31
N THR A 306 -17.31 7.71 2.03
CA THR A 306 -18.16 8.59 1.21
C THR A 306 -19.57 8.70 1.80
N ALA A 307 -20.17 7.58 2.23
CA ALA A 307 -21.46 7.58 2.91
C ALA A 307 -21.40 8.39 4.21
N PHE A 308 -20.38 8.14 5.02
CA PHE A 308 -20.17 8.87 6.28
C PHE A 308 -20.02 10.38 6.07
N PHE A 309 -19.23 10.82 5.09
CA PHE A 309 -19.02 12.24 4.81
C PHE A 309 -20.25 12.95 4.30
N GLN A 310 -21.15 12.25 3.61
CA GLN A 310 -22.42 12.81 3.17
C GLN A 310 -23.35 13.13 4.34
N GLU A 311 -23.33 12.34 5.40
CA GLU A 311 -24.18 12.51 6.59
C GLU A 311 -23.56 13.44 7.64
N HIS A 312 -22.24 13.37 7.84
CA HIS A 312 -21.56 13.99 8.98
C HIS A 312 -20.57 15.11 8.59
N GLY A 313 -20.28 15.27 7.28
CA GLY A 313 -19.24 16.19 6.81
C GLY A 313 -17.82 15.65 6.95
N THR A 314 -16.83 16.45 6.54
CA THR A 314 -15.43 16.01 6.39
C THR A 314 -14.47 16.39 7.50
N ASN A 315 -14.96 17.01 8.59
CA ASN A 315 -14.13 17.51 9.69
C ASN A 315 -13.74 16.43 10.72
N PHE A 316 -13.57 15.19 10.23
CA PHE A 316 -13.20 14.04 11.06
C PHE A 316 -11.84 13.48 10.62
N THR A 317 -11.07 13.02 11.60
CA THR A 317 -9.86 12.24 11.33
C THR A 317 -10.23 10.85 10.82
N ALA A 318 -9.31 10.22 10.06
CA ALA A 318 -9.55 8.86 9.56
C ALA A 318 -9.82 7.86 10.69
N ALA A 319 -9.15 7.99 11.84
CA ALA A 319 -9.39 7.14 13.02
C ALA A 319 -10.81 7.31 13.58
N GLN A 320 -11.33 8.53 13.65
CA GLN A 320 -12.71 8.78 14.10
C GLN A 320 -13.73 8.21 13.12
N VAL A 321 -13.48 8.32 11.82
CA VAL A 321 -14.34 7.71 10.78
C VAL A 321 -14.37 6.18 10.93
N VAL A 322 -13.20 5.55 11.15
CA VAL A 322 -13.11 4.11 11.40
C VAL A 322 -13.89 3.70 12.65
N ASP A 323 -13.65 4.39 13.76
CA ASP A 323 -14.33 4.07 15.03
C ASP A 323 -15.84 4.16 14.91
N PHE A 324 -16.33 5.24 14.28
CA PHE A 324 -17.76 5.45 14.05
C PHE A 324 -18.37 4.35 13.16
N ILE A 325 -17.80 4.13 11.98
CA ILE A 325 -18.34 3.15 11.02
C ILE A 325 -18.32 1.74 11.62
N CYS A 326 -17.24 1.34 12.29
CA CYS A 326 -17.17 0.01 12.89
C CYS A 326 -18.21 -0.18 14.00
N LYS A 327 -18.41 0.79 14.87
CA LYS A 327 -19.37 0.70 15.97
C LYS A 327 -20.84 0.80 15.51
N ASP A 328 -21.14 1.76 14.62
CA ASP A 328 -22.50 2.00 14.13
C ASP A 328 -22.99 0.89 13.18
N TRP A 329 -22.10 0.42 12.30
CA TRP A 329 -22.50 -0.53 11.26
C TRP A 329 -22.46 -1.98 11.69
N LEU A 330 -21.50 -2.35 12.56
CA LEU A 330 -21.29 -3.75 12.98
C LEU A 330 -21.79 -4.04 14.39
N GLY A 331 -22.31 -3.02 15.07
CA GLY A 331 -22.73 -3.12 16.47
C GLY A 331 -21.55 -3.30 17.43
N ILE A 332 -21.84 -3.48 18.72
CA ILE A 332 -20.79 -3.45 19.76
C ILE A 332 -19.75 -4.57 19.55
N LEU A 333 -20.18 -5.83 19.44
CA LEU A 333 -19.26 -6.97 19.30
C LEU A 333 -18.55 -6.98 17.95
N GLY A 334 -19.30 -6.74 16.87
CA GLY A 334 -18.73 -6.65 15.52
C GLY A 334 -17.76 -5.46 15.38
N GLY A 335 -18.09 -4.33 16.01
CA GLY A 335 -17.25 -3.15 16.06
C GLY A 335 -15.92 -3.40 16.78
N ILE A 336 -15.94 -4.07 17.94
CA ILE A 336 -14.71 -4.44 18.65
C ILE A 336 -13.82 -5.34 17.80
N LEU A 337 -14.36 -6.38 17.19
CA LEU A 337 -13.60 -7.28 16.32
C LEU A 337 -13.04 -6.57 15.10
N ALA A 338 -13.82 -5.65 14.49
CA ALA A 338 -13.38 -4.86 13.35
C ALA A 338 -12.22 -3.91 13.71
N ILE A 339 -12.36 -3.20 14.83
CA ILE A 339 -11.32 -2.29 15.32
C ILE A 339 -10.05 -3.06 15.68
N LEU A 340 -10.16 -4.25 16.27
CA LEU A 340 -9.00 -5.12 16.51
C LEU A 340 -8.27 -5.46 15.20
N GLY A 341 -8.98 -5.72 14.10
CA GLY A 341 -8.38 -5.93 12.78
C GLY A 341 -7.63 -4.69 12.29
N VAL A 342 -8.23 -3.49 12.44
CA VAL A 342 -7.61 -2.21 12.05
C VAL A 342 -6.39 -1.87 12.91
N ILE A 343 -6.40 -2.22 14.20
CA ILE A 343 -5.27 -2.02 15.11
C ILE A 343 -4.14 -3.00 14.81
N ALA A 344 -4.48 -4.27 14.57
CA ALA A 344 -3.50 -5.32 14.35
C ALA A 344 -2.69 -5.13 13.06
N ALA A 345 -3.33 -4.68 11.99
CA ALA A 345 -2.69 -4.49 10.69
C ALA A 345 -1.47 -3.53 10.75
N PRO A 346 -1.57 -2.29 11.25
CA PRO A 346 -0.41 -1.42 11.35
C PRO A 346 0.63 -1.90 12.37
N ILE A 347 0.22 -2.55 13.46
CA ILE A 347 1.17 -3.09 14.44
C ILE A 347 2.05 -4.17 13.79
N THR A 348 1.48 -5.07 13.03
CA THR A 348 2.23 -6.11 12.33
C THR A 348 3.06 -5.56 11.18
N SER A 349 2.52 -4.62 10.41
CA SER A 349 3.26 -3.96 9.32
C SER A 349 4.45 -3.14 9.85
N GLY A 350 4.32 -2.48 11.00
CA GLY A 350 5.40 -1.74 11.64
C GLY A 350 6.54 -2.63 12.14
N ASP A 351 6.21 -3.79 12.72
CA ASP A 351 7.20 -4.81 13.09
C ASP A 351 8.01 -5.28 11.87
N THR A 352 7.33 -5.66 10.81
CA THR A 352 8.00 -6.12 9.58
C THR A 352 8.76 -4.99 8.87
N ALA A 353 8.31 -3.74 8.97
CA ALA A 353 9.03 -2.58 8.48
C ALA A 353 10.39 -2.41 9.18
N MET A 354 10.43 -2.46 10.51
CA MET A 354 11.67 -2.37 11.26
C MET A 354 12.62 -3.54 10.99
N ARG A 355 12.07 -4.74 10.82
CA ARG A 355 12.84 -5.91 10.41
C ARG A 355 13.47 -5.72 9.03
N SER A 356 12.69 -5.22 8.05
CA SER A 356 13.19 -4.91 6.71
C SER A 356 14.28 -3.85 6.74
N ALA A 357 14.11 -2.76 7.49
CA ALA A 357 15.12 -1.73 7.65
C ALA A 357 16.42 -2.28 8.24
N ARG A 358 16.33 -3.09 9.29
CA ARG A 358 17.47 -3.76 9.91
C ARG A 358 18.21 -4.64 8.90
N LEU A 359 17.50 -5.47 8.14
CA LEU A 359 18.12 -6.37 7.16
C LEU A 359 18.80 -5.58 6.03
N ILE A 360 18.17 -4.51 5.52
CA ILE A 360 18.76 -3.64 4.49
C ILE A 360 20.06 -2.98 5.00
N LEU A 361 20.05 -2.47 6.24
CA LEU A 361 21.28 -1.90 6.85
C LEU A 361 22.34 -2.98 7.11
N ALA A 362 21.95 -4.18 7.53
CA ALA A 362 22.86 -5.29 7.72
C ALA A 362 23.54 -5.70 6.39
N ASP A 363 22.77 -5.80 5.32
CA ASP A 363 23.29 -6.10 3.98
C ASP A 363 24.27 -5.01 3.50
N MET A 364 23.91 -3.73 3.71
CA MET A 364 24.77 -2.59 3.34
C MET A 364 26.10 -2.56 4.11
N LEU A 365 26.05 -2.88 5.40
CA LEU A 365 27.23 -2.86 6.30
C LEU A 365 27.96 -4.22 6.37
N HIS A 366 27.50 -5.22 5.60
CA HIS A 366 28.01 -6.60 5.61
C HIS A 366 28.06 -7.21 7.02
N MET A 367 27.03 -6.93 7.85
CA MET A 367 26.96 -7.38 9.24
C MET A 367 26.12 -8.65 9.38
N GLU A 368 26.71 -9.68 9.98
CA GLU A 368 25.99 -10.92 10.31
C GLU A 368 24.88 -10.68 11.34
N GLN A 369 23.70 -11.33 11.10
CA GLN A 369 22.48 -11.14 11.90
C GLN A 369 22.25 -12.22 12.97
N LYS A 370 23.19 -13.13 13.19
CA LYS A 370 23.08 -14.19 14.22
C LYS A 370 23.11 -13.63 15.65
N SER A 371 23.94 -12.62 15.92
CA SER A 371 24.09 -12.01 17.25
C SER A 371 23.00 -10.98 17.55
N ILE A 372 22.37 -11.11 18.73
CA ILE A 372 21.37 -10.14 19.24
C ILE A 372 21.98 -8.74 19.41
N SER A 373 23.22 -8.65 19.91
CA SER A 373 23.90 -7.37 20.09
C SER A 373 24.09 -6.61 18.77
N LYS A 374 24.46 -7.33 17.69
CA LYS A 374 24.57 -6.72 16.35
C LYS A 374 23.22 -6.27 15.80
N ARG A 375 22.13 -7.03 16.07
CA ARG A 375 20.75 -6.62 15.71
C ARG A 375 20.36 -5.35 16.45
N LEU A 376 20.62 -5.28 17.77
CA LEU A 376 20.32 -4.09 18.58
C LEU A 376 21.10 -2.86 18.10
N LEU A 377 22.39 -3.01 17.79
CA LEU A 377 23.24 -1.92 17.29
C LEU A 377 22.65 -1.30 16.00
N LEU A 378 22.15 -2.13 15.07
CA LEU A 378 21.52 -1.66 13.83
C LEU A 378 20.14 -1.04 14.06
N CYS A 379 19.37 -1.57 15.01
CA CYS A 379 18.03 -1.08 15.29
C CYS A 379 18.02 0.22 16.09
N ALA A 380 19.00 0.43 17.00
CA ALA A 380 19.00 1.58 17.91
C ALA A 380 18.86 2.93 17.20
N PRO A 381 19.63 3.28 16.16
CA PRO A 381 19.48 4.56 15.47
C PRO A 381 18.10 4.69 14.78
N LEU A 382 17.55 3.59 14.26
CA LEU A 382 16.23 3.59 13.62
C LEU A 382 15.14 3.88 14.66
N PHE A 383 15.20 3.23 15.82
CA PHE A 383 14.24 3.45 16.89
C PHE A 383 14.35 4.85 17.49
N ILE A 384 15.56 5.40 17.66
CA ILE A 384 15.77 6.77 18.14
C ILE A 384 15.16 7.77 17.15
N ALA A 385 15.41 7.60 15.85
CA ALA A 385 14.83 8.46 14.82
C ALA A 385 13.30 8.36 14.78
N SER A 386 12.73 7.15 14.84
CA SER A 386 11.28 6.94 14.89
C SER A 386 10.64 7.54 16.15
N LEU A 387 11.31 7.42 17.30
CA LEU A 387 10.86 8.04 18.55
C LEU A 387 10.86 9.57 18.45
N GLY A 388 11.88 10.16 17.85
CA GLY A 388 11.94 11.61 17.59
C GLY A 388 10.77 12.10 16.75
N LEU A 389 10.45 11.38 15.65
CA LEU A 389 9.29 11.70 14.81
C LEU A 389 7.97 11.49 15.54
N LEU A 390 7.87 10.46 16.36
CA LEU A 390 6.68 10.18 17.16
C LEU A 390 6.42 11.29 18.18
N VAL A 391 7.46 11.72 18.90
CA VAL A 391 7.39 12.86 19.83
C VAL A 391 6.98 14.14 19.09
N PHE A 392 7.59 14.44 17.95
CA PHE A 392 7.19 15.56 17.10
C PHE A 392 5.71 15.47 16.69
N SER A 393 5.24 14.29 16.30
CA SER A 393 3.85 14.06 15.91
C SER A 393 2.85 14.30 17.04
N ILE A 394 3.25 14.02 18.29
CA ILE A 394 2.41 14.19 19.47
C ILE A 394 2.39 15.64 19.95
N LEU A 395 3.54 16.31 19.94
CA LEU A 395 3.69 17.69 20.44
C LEU A 395 3.17 18.76 19.47
N ASN A 396 3.07 18.44 18.18
CA ASN A 396 2.63 19.39 17.15
C ASN A 396 1.19 19.07 16.73
N ALA A 397 0.29 20.04 16.76
CA ALA A 397 -1.12 19.87 16.38
C ALA A 397 -1.31 19.29 14.96
N ASN A 398 -0.41 19.63 14.01
CA ASN A 398 -0.41 19.13 12.64
C ASN A 398 0.65 18.04 12.41
N GLY A 399 1.35 17.61 13.46
CA GLY A 399 2.52 16.73 13.35
C GLY A 399 2.23 15.42 12.64
N PHE A 400 1.12 14.77 12.99
CA PHE A 400 0.70 13.54 12.32
C PHE A 400 0.43 13.76 10.82
N THR A 401 -0.29 14.83 10.45
CA THR A 401 -0.60 15.13 9.04
C THR A 401 0.67 15.37 8.22
N ILE A 402 1.64 16.06 8.78
CA ILE A 402 2.94 16.31 8.14
C ILE A 402 3.67 14.99 7.91
N ILE A 403 3.79 14.15 8.94
CA ILE A 403 4.48 12.85 8.84
C ILE A 403 3.75 11.92 7.86
N TRP A 404 2.41 11.89 7.88
CA TRP A 404 1.60 11.12 6.93
C TRP A 404 1.86 11.52 5.47
N ARG A 405 1.99 12.81 5.18
CA ARG A 405 2.27 13.30 3.82
C ARG A 405 3.67 12.92 3.37
N TYR A 406 4.70 13.08 4.22
CA TYR A 406 6.05 12.60 3.92
C TYR A 406 6.07 11.08 3.72
N PHE A 407 5.41 10.32 4.59
CA PHE A 407 5.25 8.88 4.45
C PHE A 407 4.63 8.51 3.10
N SER A 408 3.52 9.13 2.75
CA SER A 408 2.81 8.85 1.50
C SER A 408 3.67 9.18 0.27
N TRP A 409 4.34 10.32 0.26
CA TRP A 409 5.23 10.69 -0.84
C TRP A 409 6.46 9.79 -0.95
N CYS A 410 7.15 9.48 0.15
CA CYS A 410 8.28 8.55 0.15
C CYS A 410 7.86 7.17 -0.33
N ASN A 411 6.70 6.70 0.12
CA ASN A 411 6.12 5.44 -0.29
C ASN A 411 5.91 5.36 -1.80
N GLN A 412 5.29 6.38 -2.39
CA GLN A 412 5.07 6.44 -3.84
C GLN A 412 6.39 6.60 -4.62
N THR A 413 7.36 7.34 -4.09
CA THR A 413 8.67 7.47 -4.70
C THR A 413 9.41 6.13 -4.78
N LEU A 414 9.31 5.28 -3.74
CA LEU A 414 9.86 3.93 -3.79
C LEU A 414 9.21 3.07 -4.88
N SER A 415 7.90 3.19 -5.10
CA SER A 415 7.23 2.46 -6.18
C SER A 415 7.78 2.83 -7.56
N VAL A 416 8.15 4.09 -7.76
CA VAL A 416 8.80 4.54 -9.01
C VAL A 416 10.12 3.80 -9.25
N PHE A 417 11.02 3.79 -8.26
CA PHE A 417 12.31 3.07 -8.38
C PHE A 417 12.10 1.58 -8.66
N THR A 418 11.15 0.96 -7.97
CA THR A 418 10.79 -0.45 -8.16
C THR A 418 10.31 -0.72 -9.58
N LEU A 419 9.34 0.08 -10.07
CA LEU A 419 8.78 -0.08 -11.40
C LEU A 419 9.85 0.11 -12.49
N TRP A 420 10.74 1.08 -12.36
CA TRP A 420 11.86 1.27 -13.31
C TRP A 420 12.84 0.10 -13.29
N ALA A 421 13.21 -0.42 -12.10
CA ALA A 421 14.10 -1.57 -11.99
C ALA A 421 13.48 -2.82 -12.62
N ILE A 422 12.20 -3.06 -12.39
CA ILE A 422 11.46 -4.18 -13.00
C ILE A 422 11.31 -3.96 -14.51
N THR A 423 11.09 -2.73 -14.99
CA THR A 423 11.03 -2.43 -16.43
C THR A 423 12.34 -2.81 -17.11
N VAL A 424 13.48 -2.45 -16.52
CA VAL A 424 14.81 -2.83 -17.02
C VAL A 424 14.97 -4.37 -16.99
N TYR A 425 14.60 -5.04 -15.91
CA TYR A 425 14.61 -6.49 -15.81
C TYR A 425 13.81 -7.14 -16.96
N LEU A 426 12.58 -6.69 -17.21
CA LEU A 426 11.72 -7.27 -18.26
C LEU A 426 12.31 -7.06 -19.67
N VAL A 427 12.96 -5.93 -19.93
CA VAL A 427 13.68 -5.70 -21.20
C VAL A 427 14.82 -6.71 -21.37
N LEU A 428 15.63 -6.92 -20.32
CA LEU A 428 16.75 -7.85 -20.34
C LEU A 428 16.30 -9.30 -20.53
N GLU A 429 15.16 -9.67 -19.92
CA GLU A 429 14.51 -10.98 -20.07
C GLU A 429 13.68 -11.12 -21.37
N LYS A 430 13.73 -10.13 -22.27
CA LYS A 430 12.96 -10.09 -23.53
C LYS A 430 11.46 -10.27 -23.35
N LYS A 431 10.89 -9.75 -22.25
CA LYS A 431 9.47 -9.82 -21.90
C LYS A 431 8.76 -8.49 -22.18
N ASN A 432 7.41 -8.52 -22.12
CA ASN A 432 6.62 -7.31 -22.29
C ASN A 432 6.84 -6.34 -21.11
N TYR A 433 7.68 -5.35 -21.32
CA TYR A 433 8.02 -4.33 -20.33
C TYR A 433 7.02 -3.17 -20.24
N PHE A 434 6.08 -3.04 -21.20
CA PHE A 434 5.07 -1.98 -21.16
C PHE A 434 4.16 -2.08 -19.93
N VAL A 435 3.98 -3.29 -19.39
CA VAL A 435 3.16 -3.54 -18.19
C VAL A 435 3.70 -2.81 -16.94
N THR A 436 4.98 -2.47 -16.92
CA THR A 436 5.62 -1.69 -15.84
C THR A 436 6.07 -0.31 -16.29
N LEU A 437 6.39 -0.12 -17.57
CA LEU A 437 6.82 1.16 -18.11
C LEU A 437 5.71 2.22 -17.99
N LEU A 438 4.47 1.88 -18.36
CA LEU A 438 3.36 2.83 -18.27
C LEU A 438 3.08 3.28 -16.83
N PRO A 439 2.94 2.36 -15.85
CA PRO A 439 2.87 2.76 -14.45
C PRO A 439 4.11 3.54 -13.96
N ALA A 440 5.33 3.19 -14.40
CA ALA A 440 6.55 3.89 -14.01
C ALA A 440 6.54 5.35 -14.46
N LEU A 441 6.17 5.61 -15.71
CA LEU A 441 6.04 6.96 -16.26
C LEU A 441 4.96 7.76 -15.52
N PHE A 442 3.78 7.16 -15.33
CA PHE A 442 2.68 7.81 -14.62
C PHE A 442 3.08 8.18 -13.19
N MET A 443 3.62 7.24 -12.44
CA MET A 443 4.03 7.48 -11.05
C MET A 443 5.22 8.43 -10.94
N THR A 444 6.14 8.46 -11.94
CA THR A 444 7.19 9.47 -12.01
C THR A 444 6.57 10.87 -12.11
N CYS A 445 5.57 11.05 -12.96
CA CYS A 445 4.85 12.32 -13.08
C CYS A 445 4.17 12.69 -11.74
N VAL A 446 3.45 11.76 -11.14
CA VAL A 446 2.74 11.98 -9.86
C VAL A 446 3.67 12.45 -8.75
N VAL A 447 4.77 11.71 -8.48
CA VAL A 447 5.63 12.01 -7.33
C VAL A 447 6.45 13.29 -7.53
N THR A 448 6.88 13.57 -8.76
CA THR A 448 7.63 14.79 -9.07
C THR A 448 6.74 16.03 -9.06
N THR A 449 5.53 15.94 -9.58
CA THR A 449 4.55 17.04 -9.50
C THR A 449 4.16 17.30 -8.04
N TYR A 450 3.91 16.23 -7.27
CA TYR A 450 3.50 16.38 -5.88
C TYR A 450 4.54 17.12 -5.03
N ILE A 451 5.82 16.73 -5.09
CA ILE A 451 6.86 17.40 -4.30
C ILE A 451 7.04 18.87 -4.69
N CYS A 452 6.75 19.22 -5.95
CA CYS A 452 6.79 20.61 -6.41
C CYS A 452 5.65 21.45 -5.79
N ILE A 453 4.42 20.93 -5.73
CA ILE A 453 3.23 21.69 -5.30
C ILE A 453 2.96 21.57 -3.80
N ALA A 454 3.38 20.47 -3.16
CA ALA A 454 3.01 20.16 -1.79
C ALA A 454 3.53 21.19 -0.78
N PRO A 455 2.75 21.47 0.32
CA PRO A 455 3.17 22.37 1.38
C PRO A 455 4.45 21.94 2.10
N GLU A 456 4.70 20.64 2.17
CA GLU A 456 5.92 20.02 2.70
C GLU A 456 7.08 19.95 1.71
N GLY A 457 6.83 20.28 0.43
CA GLY A 457 7.81 20.32 -0.66
C GLY A 457 8.24 21.74 -1.04
N PHE A 458 8.32 21.97 -2.35
CA PHE A 458 8.82 23.27 -2.89
C PHE A 458 7.77 24.39 -2.94
N ARG A 459 6.49 24.08 -2.75
CA ARG A 459 5.36 25.06 -2.74
C ARG A 459 5.28 25.91 -4.02
N LEU A 460 5.62 25.33 -5.15
CA LEU A 460 5.52 25.99 -6.43
C LEU A 460 4.06 26.11 -6.86
N ASN A 461 3.77 27.02 -7.78
CA ASN A 461 2.43 27.12 -8.37
C ASN A 461 2.07 25.86 -9.17
N GLU A 462 0.79 25.60 -9.36
CA GLU A 462 0.28 24.39 -10.01
C GLU A 462 0.83 24.22 -11.43
N THR A 463 0.78 25.27 -12.26
CA THR A 463 1.21 25.21 -13.66
C THR A 463 2.69 24.83 -13.77
N LEU A 464 3.56 25.48 -12.99
CA LEU A 464 4.99 25.18 -12.99
C LEU A 464 5.26 23.74 -12.50
N SER A 465 4.52 23.29 -11.48
CA SER A 465 4.64 21.93 -10.94
C SER A 465 4.25 20.88 -11.97
N TYR A 466 3.20 21.11 -12.76
CA TYR A 466 2.79 20.21 -13.85
C TYR A 466 3.83 20.17 -14.97
N VAL A 467 4.40 21.32 -15.34
CA VAL A 467 5.47 21.38 -16.35
C VAL A 467 6.70 20.62 -15.88
N ILE A 468 7.15 20.82 -14.62
CA ILE A 468 8.31 20.11 -14.07
C ILE A 468 8.04 18.59 -14.04
N GLY A 469 6.86 18.16 -13.55
CA GLY A 469 6.49 16.74 -13.54
C GLY A 469 6.49 16.11 -14.93
N GLY A 470 5.96 16.82 -15.93
CA GLY A 470 5.98 16.40 -17.33
C GLY A 470 7.41 16.29 -17.90
N VAL A 471 8.23 17.32 -17.68
CA VAL A 471 9.64 17.35 -18.14
C VAL A 471 10.44 16.20 -17.52
N MET A 472 10.30 15.96 -16.21
CA MET A 472 10.99 14.86 -15.52
C MET A 472 10.57 13.50 -16.06
N THR A 473 9.29 13.32 -16.35
CA THR A 473 8.77 12.09 -16.95
C THR A 473 9.32 11.86 -18.35
N LEU A 474 9.35 12.91 -19.19
CA LEU A 474 9.93 12.84 -20.53
C LEU A 474 11.45 12.57 -20.49
N ALA A 475 12.14 13.17 -19.54
CA ALA A 475 13.58 12.92 -19.33
C ALA A 475 13.83 11.45 -18.95
N ALA A 476 13.03 10.89 -18.01
CA ALA A 476 13.12 9.48 -17.61
C ALA A 476 12.84 8.55 -18.81
N MET A 477 11.82 8.84 -19.61
CA MET A 477 11.50 8.09 -20.84
C MET A 477 12.62 8.15 -21.85
N PHE A 478 13.22 9.34 -22.08
CA PHE A 478 14.34 9.52 -22.99
C PHE A 478 15.58 8.74 -22.55
N LEU A 479 15.93 8.80 -21.26
CA LEU A 479 17.06 8.05 -20.70
C LEU A 479 16.85 6.53 -20.85
N PHE A 480 15.65 6.05 -20.58
CA PHE A 480 15.29 4.64 -20.79
C PHE A 480 15.39 4.24 -22.27
N ALA A 481 14.84 5.05 -23.17
CA ALA A 481 14.90 4.77 -24.62
C ALA A 481 16.35 4.75 -25.13
N LYS A 482 17.18 5.72 -24.70
CA LYS A 482 18.62 5.76 -25.03
C LYS A 482 19.35 4.51 -24.53
N TRP A 483 19.14 4.13 -23.29
CA TRP A 483 19.71 2.91 -22.71
C TRP A 483 19.30 1.65 -23.48
N LYS A 484 18.00 1.49 -23.75
CA LYS A 484 17.46 0.34 -24.47
C LYS A 484 17.98 0.24 -25.89
N ASN A 485 18.09 1.37 -26.61
CA ASN A 485 18.65 1.39 -27.96
C ASN A 485 20.14 1.03 -27.96
N GLY A 486 20.90 1.44 -26.92
CA GLY A 486 22.28 1.05 -26.72
C GLY A 486 22.51 -0.47 -26.53
N LEU A 487 21.49 -1.22 -26.07
CA LEU A 487 21.58 -2.69 -26.00
C LEU A 487 21.55 -3.34 -27.39
N LYS A 488 20.81 -2.78 -28.35
CA LYS A 488 20.72 -3.31 -29.72
C LYS A 488 22.05 -3.24 -30.49
N PHE A 489 22.96 -2.36 -30.09
CA PHE A 489 24.28 -2.24 -30.72
C PHE A 489 25.35 -3.12 -30.07
N LYS A 490 25.03 -3.80 -28.95
CA LYS A 490 25.97 -4.71 -28.24
C LYS A 490 25.65 -6.20 -28.43
N ALA A 491 24.53 -6.53 -29.05
CA ALA A 491 24.09 -7.88 -29.39
C ALA A 491 24.34 -8.18 -30.87
#